data_5dbbee8999c3ffe80972496607d9ac84
#
_entry.id   5dbbee8999c3ffe80972496607d9ac84
#
_cell.length_a   1.000
_cell.length_b   1.000
_cell.length_c   1.000
_cell.angle_alpha   90.00
_cell.angle_beta   90.00
_cell.angle_gamma   90.00
#
_symmetry.space_group_name_H-M   'P 1'
#
loop_
_entity.id
_entity.type
_entity.pdbx_description
1 polymer ?
#
loop_
_entity_poly.entity_id
_entity_poly.type
_entity_poly.pdbx_seq_one_letter_code
_entity_poly.pdbx_strand_id
1 'polypeptide(L)' 'MKKILVINGPNLNFLGIREKNIYGDKDYNYLVGMIEEYAKTKEIEVECFQSNHEGAIIDKIQEAYFDNVAGIV' A
#
# COMPACT_ATOMS: atom_id res chain seq x y z
N MET A 1 -12.12 10.89 10.75
CA MET A 1 -11.88 10.04 9.56
C MET A 1 -11.04 8.84 9.94
N LYS A 2 -11.46 7.64 9.56
CA LYS A 2 -10.69 6.43 9.86
C LYS A 2 -9.47 6.34 8.95
N LYS A 3 -8.37 5.86 9.50
CA LYS A 3 -7.14 5.66 8.76
C LYS A 3 -6.87 4.17 8.56
N ILE A 4 -6.58 3.78 7.32
CA ILE A 4 -6.23 2.40 6.95
C ILE A 4 -4.80 2.40 6.42
N LEU A 5 -4.00 1.46 6.90
CA LEU A 5 -2.65 1.24 6.39
C LEU A 5 -2.67 0.09 5.40
N VAL A 6 -2.22 0.33 4.18
CA VAL A 6 -2.08 -0.70 3.15
C VAL A 6 -0.60 -1.04 3.02
N ILE A 7 -0.26 -2.30 3.27
CA ILE A 7 1.12 -2.78 3.18
C ILE A 7 1.28 -3.64 1.95
N ASN A 8 2.20 -3.26 1.08
CA ASN A 8 2.53 -3.99 -0.13
C ASN A 8 3.90 -4.64 0.03
N GLY A 9 3.95 -5.94 -0.20
CA GLY A 9 5.13 -6.73 0.04
C GLY A 9 6.19 -6.66 -1.04
N PRO A 10 7.14 -7.60 -1.01
CA PRO A 10 8.31 -7.58 -1.88
C PRO A 10 7.97 -7.52 -3.36
N ASN A 11 8.77 -6.76 -4.09
CA ASN A 11 8.75 -6.68 -5.55
C ASN A 11 7.54 -5.94 -6.15
N LEU A 12 6.61 -5.48 -5.36
CA LEU A 12 5.49 -4.71 -5.91
C LEU A 12 5.94 -3.37 -6.48
N ASN A 13 7.08 -2.85 -6.04
CA ASN A 13 7.67 -1.65 -6.62
C ASN A 13 8.11 -1.86 -8.07
N PHE A 14 8.23 -3.12 -8.53
CA PHE A 14 8.54 -3.44 -9.93
C PHE A 14 7.30 -3.74 -10.77
N LEU A 15 6.14 -3.51 -10.23
CA LEU A 15 4.90 -3.69 -10.98
C LEU A 15 4.94 -2.81 -12.25
N GLY A 16 4.58 -3.40 -13.39
CA GLY A 16 4.64 -2.70 -14.67
C GLY A 16 6.01 -2.73 -15.34
N ILE A 17 7.05 -3.09 -14.61
CA ILE A 17 8.40 -3.23 -15.14
C ILE A 17 8.73 -4.71 -15.36
N ARG A 18 8.47 -5.53 -14.35
CA ARG A 18 8.90 -6.91 -14.32
C ARG A 18 7.99 -7.86 -15.10
N GLU A 19 6.69 -7.67 -15.00
CA GLU A 19 5.72 -8.63 -15.54
C GLU A 19 4.64 -7.95 -16.37
N LYS A 20 5.06 -7.14 -17.34
CA LYS A 20 4.14 -6.40 -18.19
C LYS A 20 3.15 -7.28 -18.93
N ASN A 21 3.58 -8.47 -19.34
CA ASN A 21 2.72 -9.39 -20.08
C ASN A 21 1.56 -9.95 -19.23
N ILE A 22 1.71 -9.94 -17.93
CA ILE A 22 0.72 -10.45 -16.99
C ILE A 22 -0.11 -9.32 -16.39
N TYR A 23 0.56 -8.25 -15.96
CA TYR A 23 -0.09 -7.15 -15.24
C TYR A 23 -0.30 -5.89 -16.08
N GLY A 24 0.12 -5.90 -17.36
CA GLY A 24 0.00 -4.75 -18.24
C GLY A 24 1.07 -3.71 -17.97
N ASP A 25 0.81 -2.49 -18.42
CA ASP A 25 1.77 -1.38 -18.30
C ASP A 25 1.63 -0.58 -17.02
N LYS A 26 0.73 -0.97 -16.14
CA LYS A 26 0.41 -0.21 -14.93
C LYS A 26 1.45 -0.49 -13.85
N ASP A 27 2.02 0.58 -13.29
CA ASP A 27 3.07 0.48 -12.30
C ASP A 27 2.52 0.58 -10.87
N TYR A 28 3.44 0.56 -9.90
CA TYR A 28 3.07 0.68 -8.48
C TYR A 28 2.36 2.00 -8.18
N ASN A 29 2.80 3.10 -8.79
CA ASN A 29 2.17 4.39 -8.57
C ASN A 29 0.73 4.40 -9.04
N TYR A 30 0.43 3.71 -10.13
CA TYR A 30 -0.94 3.55 -10.60
C TYR A 30 -1.79 2.82 -9.55
N LEU A 31 -1.25 1.74 -8.99
CA LEU A 31 -1.94 0.98 -7.95
C LEU A 31 -2.25 1.85 -6.73
N VAL A 32 -1.25 2.59 -6.25
CA VAL A 32 -1.43 3.49 -5.10
C VAL A 32 -2.48 4.55 -5.41
N GLY A 33 -2.41 5.15 -6.60
CA GLY A 33 -3.39 6.15 -7.02
C GLY A 33 -4.81 5.62 -7.04
N MET A 34 -4.99 4.39 -7.52
CA MET A 34 -6.29 3.75 -7.56
C MET A 34 -6.85 3.52 -6.14
N ILE A 35 -5.98 3.08 -5.22
CA ILE A 35 -6.38 2.87 -3.82
C ILE A 35 -6.78 4.20 -3.18
N GLU A 36 -6.00 5.25 -3.40
CA GLU A 36 -6.29 6.56 -2.83
C GLU A 36 -7.59 7.15 -3.36
N GLU A 37 -7.86 7.00 -4.66
CA GLU A 37 -9.10 7.45 -5.26
C GLU A 37 -10.30 6.73 -4.64
N TYR A 38 -10.20 5.42 -4.50
CA TYR A 38 -11.27 4.62 -3.90
C TYR A 38 -11.51 5.06 -2.45
N ALA A 39 -10.44 5.26 -1.70
CA ALA A 39 -10.54 5.67 -0.30
C ALA A 39 -11.28 7.01 -0.16
N LYS A 40 -11.06 7.95 -1.08
CA LYS A 40 -11.77 9.23 -1.06
C LYS A 40 -13.27 9.04 -1.19
N THR A 41 -13.72 8.09 -2.03
CA THR A 41 -15.16 7.85 -2.20
C THR A 41 -15.80 7.28 -0.94
N LYS A 42 -15.01 6.71 -0.03
CA LYS A 42 -15.47 6.11 1.21
C LYS A 42 -15.18 6.97 2.44
N GLU A 43 -14.65 8.16 2.23
CA GLU A 43 -14.26 9.07 3.30
C GLU A 43 -13.29 8.42 4.30
N ILE A 44 -12.30 7.69 3.75
CA ILE A 44 -11.28 6.99 4.51
C ILE A 44 -9.92 7.58 4.14
N GLU A 45 -9.08 7.81 5.16
CA GLU A 45 -7.69 8.16 4.94
C GLU A 45 -6.91 6.87 4.74
N VAL A 46 -6.06 6.81 3.71
CA VAL A 46 -5.25 5.63 3.45
C VAL A 46 -3.77 6.03 3.37
N GLU A 47 -2.93 5.20 3.96
CA GLU A 47 -1.49 5.31 3.81
C GLU A 47 -1.01 4.03 3.15
N CYS A 48 -0.26 4.14 2.03
CA CYS A 48 0.31 2.99 1.35
C CYS A 48 1.79 2.91 1.66
N PHE A 49 2.24 1.72 2.06
CA PHE A 49 3.63 1.45 2.38
C PHE A 49 4.07 0.20 1.62
N GLN A 50 5.25 0.27 1.00
CA GLN A 50 5.81 -0.86 0.27
C GLN A 50 7.24 -1.10 0.73
N SER A 51 7.60 -2.37 0.89
CA SER A 51 8.97 -2.72 1.23
C SER A 51 9.30 -4.12 0.74
N ASN A 52 10.57 -4.31 0.37
CA ASN A 52 11.13 -5.60 0.05
C ASN A 52 11.71 -6.28 1.29
N HIS A 53 11.68 -5.63 2.43
CA HIS A 53 12.31 -6.09 3.66
C HIS A 53 11.28 -6.44 4.72
N GLU A 54 11.30 -7.69 5.17
CA GLU A 54 10.37 -8.17 6.18
C GLU A 54 10.47 -7.36 7.48
N GLY A 55 11.70 -7.04 7.91
CA GLY A 55 11.90 -6.23 9.11
C GLY A 55 11.26 -4.86 9.03
N ALA A 56 11.36 -4.21 7.88
CA ALA A 56 10.74 -2.90 7.69
C ALA A 56 9.22 -2.98 7.74
N ILE A 57 8.64 -4.07 7.21
CA ILE A 57 7.19 -4.30 7.26
C ILE A 57 6.74 -4.50 8.71
N ILE A 58 7.49 -5.28 9.48
CA ILE A 58 7.19 -5.51 10.89
C ILE A 58 7.24 -4.19 11.66
N ASP A 59 8.27 -3.38 11.42
CA ASP A 59 8.40 -2.07 12.08
C ASP A 59 7.21 -1.17 11.75
N LYS A 60 6.75 -1.21 10.51
CA LYS A 60 5.61 -0.40 10.09
C LYS A 60 4.32 -0.84 10.77
N ILE A 61 4.13 -2.14 10.95
CA ILE A 61 2.97 -2.67 11.67
C ILE A 61 2.97 -2.20 13.13
N GLN A 62 4.13 -2.24 13.77
CA GLN A 62 4.27 -1.77 15.15
C GLN A 62 4.01 -0.27 15.26
N GLU A 63 4.51 0.51 14.31
CA GLU A 63 4.25 1.94 14.24
C GLU A 63 2.74 2.23 14.15
N ALA A 64 2.03 1.43 13.34
CA ALA A 64 0.59 1.60 13.16
C ALA A 64 -0.18 1.43 14.48
N TYR A 65 0.31 0.58 15.36
CA TYR A 65 -0.30 0.40 16.68
C TYR A 65 -0.32 1.71 17.46
N PHE A 66 0.80 2.45 17.43
CA PHE A 66 0.90 3.71 18.15
C PHE A 66 0.17 4.85 17.45
N ASP A 67 -0.04 4.73 16.14
CA ASP A 67 -0.75 5.74 15.35
C ASP A 67 -2.27 5.57 15.37
N ASN A 68 -2.77 4.56 16.08
CA ASN A 68 -4.21 4.27 16.20
C ASN A 68 -4.88 4.07 14.84
N VAL A 69 -4.21 3.34 13.96
CA VAL A 69 -4.75 2.98 12.65
C VAL A 69 -5.96 2.05 12.84
N ALA A 70 -7.03 2.29 12.10
CA ALA A 70 -8.26 1.51 12.23
C ALA A 70 -8.13 0.10 11.66
N GLY A 71 -7.24 -0.11 10.68
CA GLY A 71 -7.04 -1.43 10.10
C GLY A 71 -5.81 -1.46 9.22
N ILE A 72 -5.35 -2.68 8.94
CA ILE A 72 -4.19 -2.95 8.07
C ILE A 72 -4.61 -3.95 7.00
N VAL A 73 -4.23 -3.65 5.76
CA VAL A 73 -4.50 -4.54 4.62
C VAL A 73 -3.19 -4.98 3.99
#